data_6ad72189a3fdb86d5139e8f7ea3d2d65
#
_entry.id   6ad72189a3fdb86d5139e8f7ea3d2d65
#
_cell.length_a   1.000
_cell.length_b   1.000
_cell.length_c   1.000
_cell.angle_alpha   90.00
_cell.angle_beta   90.00
_cell.angle_gamma   90.00
#
_symmetry.space_group_name_H-M   'P 1'
#
loop_
_entity.id
_entity.type
_entity.pdbx_description
1 polymer ?
#
loop_
_entity_poly.entity_id
_entity_poly.type
_entity_poly.pdbx_seq_one_letter_code
_entity_poly.pdbx_strand_id
1 'polypeptide(L)'
;MNDKEMLFKISLLISKSLSGDITKEEQTELDSWREKSEYNKKLFERICSEMVMREKLAQYKSANVQTAFDTFVKRREKLHSGQRWIGKLSRYAAIFIVPVLAVVFYYSQRENVEITEQPQSKSGVFTIQRNLPVLTLSNGKEMVLYNQELLLEEENGVRISVNEEGRMQYDRADSVGTEMVYNTLTTPSQCDFTFTLADGTKVWMNAKSSLRYPVAFQGRERVVYAEGEIYLEVARDEKYPFFVMLNGMKVEVLGTSFNVNSYADENYTEVTLVEGHVAAYVDDKNYDLLPSRQLRWDKENEFVDVRTVNVNYYIAWKKGQYVFKGRSLEEVAKVLERWYDVEIVFESEKSKEAVYTGVINKEENFDAFVLRLRETSSLSCRMESNRLYVK
;
A
#
# COMPACT_ATOMS: atom_id res chain seq x y z
N MET A 1 -16.82 -39.57 4.22
CA MET A 1 -15.72 -38.60 4.15
C MET A 1 -16.35 -37.23 4.20
N ASN A 2 -15.99 -36.40 5.15
CA ASN A 2 -16.60 -35.06 5.33
C ASN A 2 -16.12 -34.16 4.19
N ASP A 3 -16.94 -33.20 3.73
CA ASP A 3 -16.61 -32.30 2.59
C ASP A 3 -15.29 -31.55 2.82
N LYS A 4 -14.94 -31.23 4.06
CA LYS A 4 -13.66 -30.61 4.42
C LYS A 4 -12.45 -31.53 4.20
N GLU A 5 -12.58 -32.82 4.52
CA GLU A 5 -11.52 -33.81 4.29
C GLU A 5 -11.29 -34.05 2.77
N MET A 6 -12.38 -34.03 2.00
CA MET A 6 -12.31 -34.16 0.55
C MET A 6 -11.61 -32.94 -0.09
N LEU A 7 -11.95 -31.73 0.32
CA LEU A 7 -11.30 -30.50 -0.18
C LEU A 7 -9.81 -30.45 0.18
N PHE A 8 -9.44 -30.86 1.39
CA PHE A 8 -8.05 -30.95 1.82
C PHE A 8 -7.27 -31.96 0.98
N LYS A 9 -7.83 -33.17 0.74
CA LYS A 9 -7.23 -34.18 -0.09
C LYS A 9 -7.02 -33.71 -1.53
N ILE A 10 -8.02 -33.04 -2.12
CA ILE A 10 -7.91 -32.49 -3.48
C ILE A 10 -6.84 -31.39 -3.56
N SER A 11 -6.73 -30.51 -2.57
CA SER A 11 -5.68 -29.48 -2.54
C SER A 11 -4.27 -30.10 -2.51
N LEU A 12 -4.09 -31.20 -1.78
CA LEU A 12 -2.84 -31.95 -1.74
C LEU A 12 -2.50 -32.60 -3.09
N LEU A 13 -3.51 -33.19 -3.77
CA LEU A 13 -3.35 -33.79 -5.09
C LEU A 13 -2.98 -32.74 -6.15
N ILE A 14 -3.60 -31.56 -6.11
CA ILE A 14 -3.25 -30.43 -6.99
C ILE A 14 -1.80 -30.00 -6.75
N SER A 15 -1.37 -29.88 -5.50
CA SER A 15 0.00 -29.51 -5.14
C SER A 15 1.02 -30.53 -5.67
N LYS A 16 0.77 -31.84 -5.49
CA LYS A 16 1.60 -32.91 -6.00
C LYS A 16 1.64 -32.97 -7.54
N SER A 17 0.51 -32.67 -8.19
CA SER A 17 0.45 -32.60 -9.66
C SER A 17 1.31 -31.47 -10.22
N LEU A 18 1.36 -30.35 -9.53
CA LEU A 18 2.15 -29.16 -9.93
C LEU A 18 3.65 -29.33 -9.64
N SER A 19 4.03 -30.08 -8.58
CA SER A 19 5.43 -30.40 -8.28
C SER A 19 5.99 -31.57 -9.11
N GLY A 20 5.14 -32.29 -9.81
CA GLY A 20 5.55 -33.49 -10.58
C GLY A 20 5.70 -34.77 -9.73
N ASP A 21 5.32 -34.73 -8.44
CA ASP A 21 5.46 -35.82 -7.46
C ASP A 21 4.19 -36.70 -7.35
N ILE A 22 3.22 -36.53 -8.25
CA ILE A 22 1.94 -37.24 -8.22
C ILE A 22 2.07 -38.67 -8.79
N THR A 23 1.49 -39.65 -8.10
CA THR A 23 1.44 -41.04 -8.61
C THR A 23 0.33 -41.19 -9.67
N LYS A 24 0.38 -42.30 -10.44
CA LYS A 24 -0.63 -42.58 -11.48
C LYS A 24 -2.03 -42.75 -10.89
N GLU A 25 -2.16 -43.36 -9.71
CA GLU A 25 -3.40 -43.56 -9.00
C GLU A 25 -3.96 -42.23 -8.51
N GLU A 26 -3.11 -41.37 -7.91
CA GLU A 26 -3.46 -40.04 -7.45
C GLU A 26 -3.87 -39.10 -8.60
N GLN A 27 -3.19 -39.21 -9.76
CA GLN A 27 -3.56 -38.45 -10.96
C GLN A 27 -4.94 -38.85 -11.47
N THR A 28 -5.27 -40.15 -11.48
CA THR A 28 -6.57 -40.67 -11.91
C THR A 28 -7.68 -40.17 -10.98
N GLU A 29 -7.42 -40.08 -9.67
CA GLU A 29 -8.35 -39.56 -8.69
C GLU A 29 -8.60 -38.05 -8.88
N LEU A 30 -7.54 -37.30 -9.14
CA LEU A 30 -7.63 -35.84 -9.43
C LEU A 30 -8.40 -35.55 -10.71
N ASP A 31 -8.14 -36.33 -11.78
CA ASP A 31 -8.85 -36.18 -13.06
C ASP A 31 -10.33 -36.55 -12.92
N SER A 32 -10.67 -37.61 -12.18
CA SER A 32 -12.05 -37.97 -11.87
C SER A 32 -12.79 -36.87 -11.11
N TRP A 33 -12.14 -36.23 -10.14
CA TRP A 33 -12.71 -35.10 -9.44
C TRP A 33 -12.92 -33.89 -10.36
N ARG A 34 -11.95 -33.59 -11.23
CA ARG A 34 -12.03 -32.49 -12.19
C ARG A 34 -13.20 -32.65 -13.16
N GLU A 35 -13.43 -33.85 -13.66
CA GLU A 35 -14.48 -34.17 -14.63
C GLU A 35 -15.88 -34.25 -14.01
N LYS A 36 -15.98 -34.30 -12.67
CA LYS A 36 -17.25 -34.47 -11.96
C LYS A 36 -18.19 -33.25 -12.08
N SER A 37 -17.63 -32.04 -12.31
CA SER A 37 -18.45 -30.83 -12.55
C SER A 37 -17.65 -29.76 -13.29
N GLU A 38 -18.34 -28.93 -14.06
CA GLU A 38 -17.74 -27.75 -14.73
C GLU A 38 -17.16 -26.75 -13.72
N TYR A 39 -17.72 -26.68 -12.53
CA TYR A 39 -17.19 -25.88 -11.41
C TYR A 39 -15.81 -26.39 -10.97
N ASN A 40 -15.63 -27.69 -10.77
CA ASN A 40 -14.36 -28.29 -10.39
C ASN A 40 -13.28 -28.03 -11.45
N LYS A 41 -13.64 -28.11 -12.73
CA LYS A 41 -12.72 -27.84 -13.83
C LYS A 41 -12.23 -26.39 -13.82
N LYS A 42 -13.12 -25.43 -13.71
CA LYS A 42 -12.77 -24.00 -13.62
C LYS A 42 -11.97 -23.67 -12.35
N LEU A 43 -12.29 -24.31 -11.24
CA LEU A 43 -11.55 -24.14 -9.98
C LEU A 43 -10.12 -24.66 -10.11
N PHE A 44 -9.93 -25.86 -10.72
CA PHE A 44 -8.62 -26.43 -11.00
C PHE A 44 -7.78 -25.51 -11.90
N GLU A 45 -8.33 -25.02 -13.01
CA GLU A 45 -7.65 -24.13 -13.96
C GLU A 45 -7.22 -22.81 -13.28
N ARG A 46 -8.08 -22.22 -12.43
CA ARG A 46 -7.76 -21.00 -11.68
C ARG A 46 -6.62 -21.22 -10.70
N ILE A 47 -6.65 -22.31 -9.89
CA ILE A 47 -5.60 -22.65 -8.92
C ILE A 47 -4.27 -22.88 -9.64
N CYS A 48 -4.28 -23.65 -10.73
CA CYS A 48 -3.08 -23.92 -11.52
C CYS A 48 -2.48 -22.64 -12.13
N SER A 49 -3.31 -21.74 -12.66
CA SER A 49 -2.82 -20.48 -13.23
C SER A 49 -2.18 -19.57 -12.19
N GLU A 50 -2.74 -19.45 -10.99
CA GLU A 50 -2.18 -18.66 -9.91
C GLU A 50 -0.86 -19.26 -9.38
N MET A 51 -0.78 -20.58 -9.22
CA MET A 51 0.45 -21.24 -8.75
C MET A 51 1.58 -21.18 -9.80
N VAL A 52 1.30 -21.38 -11.08
CA VAL A 52 2.28 -21.21 -12.17
C VAL A 52 2.77 -19.77 -12.26
N MET A 53 1.89 -18.80 -12.02
CA MET A 53 2.26 -17.38 -11.97
C MET A 53 3.20 -17.10 -10.78
N ARG A 54 2.92 -17.66 -9.61
CA ARG A 54 3.79 -17.54 -8.42
C ARG A 54 5.15 -18.20 -8.61
N GLU A 55 5.20 -19.36 -9.26
CA GLU A 55 6.45 -20.07 -9.54
C GLU A 55 7.32 -19.31 -10.55
N LYS A 56 6.72 -18.76 -11.60
CA LYS A 56 7.41 -17.85 -12.54
C LYS A 56 7.92 -16.58 -11.83
N LEU A 57 7.15 -15.98 -10.91
CA LEU A 57 7.59 -14.85 -10.10
C LEU A 57 8.74 -15.20 -9.14
N ALA A 58 8.74 -16.40 -8.57
CA ALA A 58 9.84 -16.90 -7.73
C ALA A 58 11.12 -17.12 -8.54
N GLN A 59 11.03 -17.69 -9.75
CA GLN A 59 12.16 -17.80 -10.68
C GLN A 59 12.68 -16.43 -11.15
N TYR A 60 11.80 -15.45 -11.33
CA TYR A 60 12.19 -14.06 -11.64
C TYR A 60 12.96 -13.39 -10.49
N LYS A 61 12.59 -13.68 -9.24
CA LYS A 61 13.30 -13.16 -8.05
C LYS A 61 14.65 -13.84 -7.78
N SER A 62 14.87 -15.07 -8.25
CA SER A 62 16.14 -15.79 -8.16
C SER A 62 17.09 -15.48 -9.33
N ALA A 63 16.63 -14.81 -10.38
CA ALA A 63 17.46 -14.38 -11.49
C ALA A 63 18.39 -13.26 -11.02
N ASN A 64 19.69 -13.56 -10.96
CA ASN A 64 20.72 -12.58 -10.61
C ASN A 64 20.67 -11.42 -11.63
N VAL A 65 20.19 -10.26 -11.20
CA VAL A 65 20.00 -9.04 -12.01
C VAL A 65 21.31 -8.66 -12.73
N GLN A 66 22.45 -8.93 -12.12
CA GLN A 66 23.77 -8.66 -12.69
C GLN A 66 24.04 -9.51 -13.94
N THR A 67 23.72 -10.81 -13.89
CA THR A 67 23.90 -11.73 -15.02
C THR A 67 22.93 -11.43 -16.17
N ALA A 68 21.71 -10.99 -15.85
CA ALA A 68 20.73 -10.55 -16.84
C ALA A 68 21.15 -9.23 -17.52
N PHE A 69 21.71 -8.30 -16.76
CA PHE A 69 22.25 -7.03 -17.27
C PHE A 69 23.46 -7.27 -18.18
N ASP A 70 24.43 -8.09 -17.78
CA ASP A 70 25.60 -8.45 -18.59
C ASP A 70 25.21 -9.16 -19.89
N THR A 71 24.17 -9.98 -19.86
CA THR A 71 23.64 -10.65 -21.06
C THR A 71 22.94 -9.65 -21.99
N PHE A 72 22.24 -8.66 -21.44
CA PHE A 72 21.61 -7.57 -22.19
C PHE A 72 22.66 -6.68 -22.85
N VAL A 73 23.72 -6.29 -22.15
CA VAL A 73 24.82 -5.48 -22.66
C VAL A 73 25.53 -6.21 -23.81
N LYS A 74 25.87 -7.51 -23.64
CA LYS A 74 26.49 -8.35 -24.71
C LYS A 74 25.58 -8.53 -25.93
N ARG A 75 24.26 -8.55 -25.74
CA ARG A 75 23.28 -8.66 -26.85
C ARG A 75 23.17 -7.33 -27.62
N ARG A 76 23.30 -6.20 -26.93
CA ARG A 76 23.30 -4.86 -27.53
C ARG A 76 24.55 -4.61 -28.40
N GLU A 77 25.71 -5.10 -27.97
CA GLU A 77 26.96 -5.01 -28.75
C GLU A 77 26.90 -5.82 -30.05
N LYS A 78 26.21 -6.98 -30.07
CA LYS A 78 25.98 -7.78 -31.30
C LYS A 78 25.00 -7.13 -32.27
N LEU A 79 24.11 -6.23 -31.83
CA LEU A 79 23.17 -5.53 -32.72
C LEU A 79 23.79 -4.37 -33.49
N HIS A 80 24.96 -3.87 -33.10
CA HIS A 80 25.66 -2.80 -33.83
C HIS A 80 26.45 -3.27 -35.06
N SER A 81 26.57 -4.57 -35.30
CA SER A 81 27.25 -5.11 -36.49
C SER A 81 26.34 -5.22 -37.73
N GLY A 82 25.05 -4.93 -37.62
CA GLY A 82 24.03 -5.06 -38.69
C GLY A 82 23.75 -3.78 -39.51
N GLN A 83 24.51 -2.70 -39.31
CA GLN A 83 24.16 -1.33 -39.79
C GLN A 83 24.38 -1.09 -41.29
N ARG A 84 24.69 -2.12 -42.10
CA ARG A 84 24.88 -1.98 -43.57
C ARG A 84 23.63 -2.27 -44.43
N TRP A 85 22.50 -2.64 -43.83
CA TRP A 85 21.29 -3.00 -44.59
C TRP A 85 20.14 -1.98 -44.52
N ILE A 86 20.22 -1.02 -43.59
CA ILE A 86 19.15 -0.02 -43.36
C ILE A 86 19.14 1.06 -44.45
N GLY A 87 20.26 1.29 -45.15
CA GLY A 87 20.38 2.31 -46.19
C GLY A 87 19.57 2.05 -47.46
N LYS A 88 19.01 0.86 -47.68
CA LYS A 88 18.21 0.54 -48.89
C LYS A 88 16.70 0.61 -48.65
N LEU A 89 16.23 0.54 -47.41
CA LEU A 89 14.78 0.64 -47.06
C LEU A 89 14.32 2.08 -46.83
N SER A 90 15.23 3.02 -46.56
CA SER A 90 14.85 4.42 -46.26
C SER A 90 14.29 5.16 -47.51
N ARG A 91 14.54 4.67 -48.74
CA ARG A 91 13.98 5.26 -49.95
C ARG A 91 12.49 5.03 -50.16
N TYR A 92 11.90 4.05 -49.47
CA TYR A 92 10.47 3.74 -49.62
C TYR A 92 9.65 4.15 -48.39
N ALA A 93 10.28 4.50 -47.26
CA ALA A 93 9.60 4.95 -46.08
C ALA A 93 8.81 6.28 -46.28
N ALA A 94 9.31 7.17 -47.13
CA ALA A 94 8.64 8.44 -47.44
C ALA A 94 7.28 8.25 -48.14
N ILE A 95 7.07 7.15 -48.91
CA ILE A 95 5.84 6.89 -49.65
C ILE A 95 4.70 6.52 -48.69
N PHE A 96 4.99 5.96 -47.51
CA PHE A 96 3.96 5.57 -46.52
C PHE A 96 3.77 6.61 -45.41
N ILE A 97 4.80 7.41 -45.10
CA ILE A 97 4.71 8.42 -44.02
C ILE A 97 3.87 9.64 -44.44
N VAL A 98 4.00 10.08 -45.69
CA VAL A 98 3.28 11.26 -46.21
C VAL A 98 1.76 11.05 -46.22
N PRO A 99 1.19 9.91 -46.71
CA PRO A 99 -0.26 9.69 -46.61
C PRO A 99 -0.78 9.58 -45.16
N VAL A 100 0.00 8.95 -44.26
CA VAL A 100 -0.39 8.85 -42.86
C VAL A 100 -0.42 10.22 -42.20
N LEU A 101 0.57 11.06 -42.42
CA LEU A 101 0.59 12.42 -41.90
C LEU A 101 -0.52 13.29 -42.51
N ALA A 102 -0.86 13.10 -43.79
CA ALA A 102 -1.95 13.79 -44.45
C ALA A 102 -3.33 13.36 -43.84
N VAL A 103 -3.50 12.11 -43.51
CA VAL A 103 -4.72 11.61 -42.84
C VAL A 103 -4.81 12.13 -41.41
N VAL A 104 -3.72 12.14 -40.67
CA VAL A 104 -3.69 12.71 -39.29
C VAL A 104 -3.95 14.21 -39.32
N PHE A 105 -3.36 14.93 -40.25
CA PHE A 105 -3.59 16.37 -40.47
C PHE A 105 -5.04 16.66 -40.89
N TYR A 106 -5.61 15.84 -41.80
CA TYR A 106 -7.01 15.96 -42.21
C TYR A 106 -7.99 15.74 -41.05
N TYR A 107 -7.73 14.79 -40.18
CA TYR A 107 -8.59 14.57 -38.98
C TYR A 107 -8.36 15.63 -37.91
N SER A 108 -7.15 16.15 -37.73
CA SER A 108 -6.89 17.24 -36.77
C SER A 108 -7.50 18.59 -37.18
N GLN A 109 -7.75 18.80 -38.47
CA GLN A 109 -8.44 20.00 -38.96
C GLN A 109 -9.98 19.91 -38.84
N ARG A 110 -10.53 18.75 -38.57
CA ARG A 110 -12.00 18.56 -38.41
C ARG A 110 -12.52 18.79 -37.00
N GLU A 111 -11.68 19.00 -36.00
CA GLU A 111 -12.09 19.25 -34.61
C GLU A 111 -12.24 20.73 -34.24
N ASN A 112 -12.37 21.64 -35.20
CA ASN A 112 -12.87 22.99 -34.93
C ASN A 112 -14.38 23.03 -35.17
N VAL A 113 -15.15 22.33 -34.32
CA VAL A 113 -16.60 22.57 -34.20
C VAL A 113 -16.78 23.66 -33.15
N GLU A 114 -17.27 24.80 -33.56
CA GLU A 114 -17.74 25.88 -32.70
C GLU A 114 -18.70 25.33 -31.65
N ILE A 115 -18.33 25.44 -30.38
CA ILE A 115 -19.21 25.13 -29.25
C ILE A 115 -20.16 26.32 -29.11
N THR A 116 -21.34 26.17 -29.70
CA THR A 116 -22.48 27.05 -29.42
C THR A 116 -22.95 26.77 -28.02
N GLU A 117 -22.85 27.78 -27.14
CA GLU A 117 -23.39 27.74 -25.77
C GLU A 117 -24.90 27.48 -25.83
N GLN A 118 -25.37 26.31 -25.36
CA GLN A 118 -26.77 26.06 -25.00
C GLN A 118 -26.89 25.99 -23.48
N PRO A 119 -28.03 26.40 -22.91
CA PRO A 119 -28.20 26.70 -21.50
C PRO A 119 -28.12 25.44 -20.61
N GLN A 120 -27.42 25.60 -19.51
CA GLN A 120 -27.16 24.62 -18.47
C GLN A 120 -28.42 23.87 -18.01
N SER A 121 -28.56 22.62 -18.39
CA SER A 121 -29.30 21.65 -17.62
C SER A 121 -28.38 21.21 -16.45
N LYS A 122 -28.90 21.30 -15.24
CA LYS A 122 -28.21 20.86 -14.01
C LYS A 122 -28.03 19.35 -14.02
N SER A 123 -27.06 18.88 -14.75
CA SER A 123 -26.52 17.54 -14.67
C SER A 123 -25.48 17.58 -13.55
N GLY A 124 -25.74 16.90 -12.45
CA GLY A 124 -24.79 16.82 -11.34
C GLY A 124 -23.46 16.29 -11.86
N VAL A 125 -22.49 17.16 -11.94
CA VAL A 125 -21.10 16.77 -12.10
C VAL A 125 -20.75 16.03 -10.82
N PHE A 126 -20.70 14.69 -10.88
CA PHE A 126 -20.00 13.90 -9.89
C PHE A 126 -18.52 14.29 -9.99
N THR A 127 -18.17 15.33 -9.28
CA THR A 127 -16.76 15.60 -8.98
C THR A 127 -16.29 14.37 -8.20
N ILE A 128 -15.46 13.54 -8.80
CA ILE A 128 -14.70 12.52 -8.08
C ILE A 128 -13.79 13.34 -7.17
N GLN A 129 -14.25 13.59 -5.96
CA GLN A 129 -13.47 14.19 -4.89
C GLN A 129 -12.45 13.13 -4.52
N ARG A 130 -11.28 13.15 -5.16
CA ARG A 130 -10.14 12.34 -4.72
C ARG A 130 -9.82 12.79 -3.31
N ASN A 131 -9.85 11.88 -2.38
CA ASN A 131 -9.37 12.09 -1.03
C ASN A 131 -7.86 12.30 -1.12
N LEU A 132 -7.41 13.54 -1.02
CA LEU A 132 -6.02 13.92 -1.23
C LEU A 132 -5.36 14.28 0.11
N PRO A 133 -4.04 14.05 0.28
CA PRO A 133 -3.36 14.44 1.51
C PRO A 133 -3.35 15.96 1.66
N VAL A 134 -3.44 16.41 2.91
CA VAL A 134 -3.46 17.83 3.28
C VAL A 134 -2.23 18.16 4.12
N LEU A 135 -1.46 19.14 3.68
CA LEU A 135 -0.36 19.73 4.42
C LEU A 135 -0.85 21.00 5.12
N THR A 136 -0.81 21.01 6.44
CA THR A 136 -1.06 22.20 7.26
C THR A 136 0.28 22.80 7.67
N LEU A 137 0.55 24.02 7.23
CA LEU A 137 1.77 24.76 7.53
C LEU A 137 1.71 25.33 8.95
N SER A 138 2.85 25.80 9.45
CA SER A 138 3.01 26.37 10.79
C SER A 138 2.06 27.53 11.09
N ASN A 139 1.73 28.33 10.09
CA ASN A 139 0.80 29.46 10.19
C ASN A 139 -0.68 29.06 10.09
N GLY A 140 -0.98 27.75 10.06
CA GLY A 140 -2.34 27.20 9.96
C GLY A 140 -2.90 27.16 8.53
N LYS A 141 -2.15 27.55 7.51
CA LYS A 141 -2.58 27.46 6.12
C LYS A 141 -2.61 25.99 5.69
N GLU A 142 -3.76 25.55 5.19
CA GLU A 142 -3.94 24.21 4.63
C GLU A 142 -3.73 24.18 3.12
N MET A 143 -3.07 23.13 2.67
CA MET A 143 -2.77 22.91 1.26
C MET A 143 -3.03 21.45 0.90
N VAL A 144 -3.86 21.24 -0.11
CA VAL A 144 -4.09 19.92 -0.67
C VAL A 144 -2.92 19.58 -1.59
N LEU A 145 -2.27 18.45 -1.32
CA LEU A 145 -1.16 17.97 -2.15
C LEU A 145 -1.74 17.21 -3.34
N TYR A 146 -1.66 17.86 -4.49
CA TYR A 146 -2.12 17.33 -5.77
C TYR A 146 -0.90 17.08 -6.68
N ASN A 147 -1.02 16.20 -7.70
CA ASN A 147 0.03 15.90 -8.68
C ASN A 147 0.39 17.15 -9.52
N GLN A 148 1.01 18.13 -8.90
CA GLN A 148 1.55 19.33 -9.56
C GLN A 148 2.82 19.75 -8.82
N GLU A 149 3.74 20.33 -9.54
CA GLU A 149 4.90 20.97 -8.93
C GLU A 149 4.43 22.13 -8.04
N LEU A 150 4.71 22.03 -6.76
CA LEU A 150 4.49 23.08 -5.79
C LEU A 150 5.83 23.48 -5.19
N LEU A 151 6.11 24.76 -5.19
CA LEU A 151 7.22 25.34 -4.45
C LEU A 151 6.64 26.26 -3.39
N LEU A 152 6.86 25.92 -2.13
CA LEU A 152 6.38 26.67 -0.97
C LEU A 152 7.58 27.19 -0.20
N GLU A 153 7.44 28.34 0.40
CA GLU A 153 8.43 28.89 1.31
C GLU A 153 7.77 29.11 2.67
N GLU A 154 8.35 28.53 3.71
CA GLU A 154 7.94 28.70 5.09
C GLU A 154 8.45 30.02 5.65
N GLU A 155 7.84 30.51 6.74
CA GLU A 155 8.24 31.76 7.40
C GLU A 155 9.70 31.78 7.86
N ASN A 156 10.28 30.60 8.12
CA ASN A 156 11.70 30.43 8.46
C ASN A 156 12.62 30.31 7.23
N GLY A 157 12.11 30.49 6.02
CA GLY A 157 12.86 30.45 4.76
C GLY A 157 13.13 29.03 4.22
N VAL A 158 12.59 27.98 4.85
CA VAL A 158 12.69 26.62 4.32
C VAL A 158 11.77 26.47 3.11
N ARG A 159 12.28 25.92 2.02
CA ARG A 159 11.49 25.63 0.82
C ARG A 159 10.99 24.20 0.85
N ILE A 160 9.72 24.04 0.53
CA ILE A 160 9.08 22.75 0.36
C ILE A 160 8.81 22.60 -1.13
N SER A 161 9.41 21.60 -1.77
CA SER A 161 9.13 21.24 -3.14
C SER A 161 8.28 19.97 -3.17
N VAL A 162 7.21 19.98 -3.95
CA VAL A 162 6.39 18.80 -4.26
C VAL A 162 6.52 18.57 -5.75
N ASN A 163 6.97 17.39 -6.18
CA ASN A 163 7.11 17.07 -7.59
C ASN A 163 5.79 16.54 -8.19
N GLU A 164 5.73 16.34 -9.51
CA GLU A 164 4.56 15.80 -10.22
C GLU A 164 4.13 14.40 -9.72
N GLU A 165 5.04 13.64 -9.12
CA GLU A 165 4.76 12.33 -8.53
C GLU A 165 4.21 12.45 -7.08
N GLY A 166 3.97 13.68 -6.59
CA GLY A 166 3.51 13.96 -5.24
C GLY A 166 4.59 13.78 -4.16
N ARG A 167 5.86 13.60 -4.54
CA ARG A 167 6.96 13.48 -3.57
C ARG A 167 7.31 14.84 -3.00
N MET A 168 7.24 14.95 -1.70
CA MET A 168 7.58 16.17 -0.97
C MET A 168 9.02 16.11 -0.48
N GLN A 169 9.77 17.19 -0.69
CA GLN A 169 11.14 17.36 -0.25
C GLN A 169 11.33 18.73 0.39
N TYR A 170 12.14 18.78 1.44
CA TYR A 170 12.50 19.99 2.14
C TYR A 170 13.91 20.43 1.74
N ASP A 171 14.02 21.64 1.17
CA ASP A 171 15.31 22.24 0.87
C ASP A 171 15.70 23.21 1.99
N ARG A 172 16.88 23.02 2.55
CA ARG A 172 17.40 23.85 3.64
C ARG A 172 17.72 25.23 3.13
N ALA A 173 17.13 26.27 3.75
CA ALA A 173 17.64 27.62 3.55
C ALA A 173 18.96 27.80 4.30
N ASP A 174 19.86 28.62 3.76
CA ASP A 174 21.18 28.93 4.35
C ASP A 174 21.10 29.59 5.74
N SER A 175 19.90 30.11 6.12
CA SER A 175 19.63 30.71 7.42
C SER A 175 18.28 30.22 7.95
N VAL A 176 18.27 29.12 8.69
CA VAL A 176 17.09 28.67 9.44
C VAL A 176 16.98 29.50 10.71
N GLY A 177 15.81 30.13 10.93
CA GLY A 177 15.51 30.82 12.18
C GLY A 177 15.66 29.91 13.40
N THR A 178 15.84 30.49 14.58
CA THR A 178 16.09 29.77 15.85
C THR A 178 14.84 29.04 16.39
N GLU A 179 13.66 29.34 15.90
CA GLU A 179 12.41 28.72 16.34
C GLU A 179 12.09 27.45 15.55
N MET A 180 11.73 26.38 16.26
CA MET A 180 11.25 25.15 15.63
C MET A 180 9.84 25.34 15.06
N VAL A 181 9.74 25.28 13.75
CA VAL A 181 8.50 25.39 12.97
C VAL A 181 7.99 23.98 12.65
N TYR A 182 6.72 23.71 12.92
CA TYR A 182 6.11 22.39 12.71
C TYR A 182 5.04 22.46 11.63
N ASN A 183 5.06 21.46 10.75
CA ASN A 183 4.00 21.17 9.81
C ASN A 183 3.26 19.91 10.22
N THR A 184 2.03 19.79 9.75
CA THR A 184 1.23 18.58 9.93
C THR A 184 0.77 18.06 8.56
N LEU A 185 1.09 16.82 8.26
CA LEU A 185 0.57 16.13 7.08
C LEU A 185 -0.52 15.15 7.51
N THR A 186 -1.67 15.22 6.85
CA THR A 186 -2.83 14.38 7.14
C THR A 186 -3.29 13.66 5.87
N THR A 187 -3.52 12.35 5.98
CA THR A 187 -4.12 11.52 4.92
C THR A 187 -5.59 11.25 5.25
N PRO A 188 -6.54 11.58 4.36
CA PRO A 188 -7.96 11.21 4.53
C PRO A 188 -8.20 9.71 4.28
N SER A 189 -9.46 9.26 4.37
CA SER A 189 -9.86 7.92 3.93
C SER A 189 -9.43 7.68 2.48
N GLN A 190 -9.18 6.43 2.11
CA GLN A 190 -8.79 5.98 0.75
C GLN A 190 -7.44 6.53 0.26
N CYS A 191 -6.74 7.33 1.06
CA CYS A 191 -5.49 7.98 0.69
C CYS A 191 -4.32 7.41 1.49
N ASP A 192 -3.23 7.13 0.81
CA ASP A 192 -1.91 6.90 1.39
C ASP A 192 -0.92 7.90 0.78
N PHE A 193 0.11 8.24 1.52
CA PHE A 193 1.09 9.21 1.07
C PHE A 193 2.51 8.84 1.52
N THR A 194 3.49 9.19 0.69
CA THR A 194 4.91 8.91 0.99
C THR A 194 5.72 10.18 0.78
N PHE A 195 6.58 10.50 1.75
CA PHE A 195 7.46 11.66 1.65
C PHE A 195 8.75 11.46 2.45
N THR A 196 9.66 12.42 2.34
CA THR A 196 10.95 12.38 3.03
C THR A 196 11.08 13.62 3.93
N LEU A 197 11.42 13.41 5.19
CA LEU A 197 11.73 14.47 6.16
C LEU A 197 13.08 15.13 5.86
N ALA A 198 13.32 16.28 6.47
CA ALA A 198 14.53 17.07 6.27
C ALA A 198 15.85 16.36 6.66
N ASP A 199 15.78 15.35 7.53
CA ASP A 199 16.91 14.50 7.92
C ASP A 199 17.16 13.31 6.98
N GLY A 200 16.35 13.14 5.93
CA GLY A 200 16.39 12.01 5.01
C GLY A 200 15.55 10.81 5.46
N THR A 201 14.84 10.88 6.59
CA THR A 201 13.91 9.84 7.04
C THR A 201 12.75 9.72 6.04
N LYS A 202 12.49 8.50 5.55
CA LYS A 202 11.36 8.22 4.68
C LYS A 202 10.15 7.80 5.48
N VAL A 203 9.01 8.35 5.11
CA VAL A 203 7.73 8.16 5.79
C VAL A 203 6.69 7.67 4.80
N TRP A 204 5.97 6.61 5.15
CA TRP A 204 4.74 6.15 4.49
C TRP A 204 3.60 6.32 5.47
N MET A 205 2.54 6.97 5.06
CA MET A 205 1.32 7.18 5.85
C MET A 205 0.17 6.43 5.22
N ASN A 206 -0.54 5.63 5.99
CA ASN A 206 -1.77 4.95 5.57
C ASN A 206 -2.97 5.89 5.67
N ALA A 207 -4.15 5.45 5.24
CA ALA A 207 -5.40 6.22 5.32
C ALA A 207 -5.73 6.64 6.76
N LYS A 208 -6.34 7.84 6.91
CA LYS A 208 -6.70 8.45 8.20
C LYS A 208 -5.53 8.56 9.18
N SER A 209 -4.35 8.91 8.68
CA SER A 209 -3.15 9.12 9.51
C SER A 209 -2.71 10.57 9.51
N SER A 210 -2.04 10.98 10.57
CA SER A 210 -1.50 12.33 10.76
C SER A 210 -0.07 12.26 11.30
N LEU A 211 0.81 13.07 10.73
CA LEU A 211 2.17 13.25 11.22
C LEU A 211 2.46 14.74 11.38
N ARG A 212 2.79 15.15 12.60
CA ARG A 212 3.30 16.49 12.90
C ARG A 212 4.80 16.42 13.11
N TYR A 213 5.56 17.18 12.36
CA TYR A 213 7.01 17.11 12.30
C TYR A 213 7.63 18.50 12.11
N PRO A 214 8.85 18.74 12.59
CA PRO A 214 9.55 19.99 12.37
C PRO A 214 10.01 20.09 10.91
N VAL A 215 9.89 21.27 10.33
CA VAL A 215 10.34 21.60 8.98
C VAL A 215 11.87 21.36 8.83
N ALA A 216 12.61 21.59 9.91
CA ALA A 216 14.02 21.23 10.05
C ALA A 216 14.27 20.79 11.50
N PHE A 217 14.98 19.68 11.66
CA PHE A 217 15.39 19.22 12.99
C PHE A 217 16.49 20.11 13.56
N GLN A 218 16.28 20.60 14.76
CA GLN A 218 17.21 21.44 15.50
C GLN A 218 17.43 20.86 16.89
N GLY A 219 18.61 21.09 17.46
CA GLY A 219 18.93 20.60 18.80
C GLY A 219 19.53 19.19 18.81
N ARG A 220 19.30 18.45 19.92
CA ARG A 220 19.91 17.15 20.18
C ARG A 220 18.99 15.97 19.89
N GLU A 221 17.76 16.22 19.54
CA GLU A 221 16.72 15.20 19.35
C GLU A 221 15.92 15.49 18.08
N ARG A 222 15.47 14.45 17.40
CA ARG A 222 14.58 14.52 16.25
C ARG A 222 13.20 14.01 16.66
N VAL A 223 12.25 14.91 16.91
CA VAL A 223 10.94 14.56 17.47
C VAL A 223 9.85 14.75 16.44
N VAL A 224 9.01 13.73 16.26
CA VAL A 224 7.78 13.76 15.47
C VAL A 224 6.60 13.23 16.29
N TYR A 225 5.37 13.64 15.94
CA TYR A 225 4.14 13.21 16.59
C TYR A 225 3.29 12.48 15.54
N ALA A 226 2.90 11.25 15.83
CA ALA A 226 2.21 10.39 14.90
C ALA A 226 0.89 9.87 15.46
N GLU A 227 -0.12 9.84 14.59
CA GLU A 227 -1.42 9.22 14.82
C GLU A 227 -1.82 8.42 13.57
N GLY A 228 -2.49 7.27 13.74
CA GLY A 228 -2.83 6.39 12.64
C GLY A 228 -1.77 5.33 12.37
N GLU A 229 -1.65 4.87 11.13
CA GLU A 229 -0.68 3.86 10.73
C GLU A 229 0.40 4.46 9.84
N ILE A 230 1.64 4.41 10.34
CA ILE A 230 2.80 5.04 9.70
C ILE A 230 3.99 4.08 9.74
N TYR A 231 4.63 3.92 8.59
CA TYR A 231 5.91 3.22 8.50
C TYR A 231 7.03 4.22 8.27
N LEU A 232 8.13 4.04 9.02
CA LEU A 232 9.30 4.91 8.94
C LEU A 232 10.55 4.09 8.60
N GLU A 233 11.35 4.63 7.70
CA GLU A 233 12.76 4.27 7.51
C GLU A 233 13.60 5.44 8.00
N VAL A 234 13.95 5.41 9.28
CA VAL A 234 14.65 6.52 9.94
C VAL A 234 16.10 6.59 9.49
N ALA A 235 16.53 7.77 9.03
CA ALA A 235 17.92 8.04 8.70
C ALA A 235 18.82 7.82 9.91
N ARG A 236 19.90 7.02 9.75
CA ARG A 236 20.78 6.66 10.85
C ARG A 236 21.57 7.87 11.34
N ASP A 237 21.42 8.17 12.61
CA ASP A 237 22.23 9.15 13.33
C ASP A 237 22.31 8.76 14.80
N GLU A 238 23.51 8.33 15.25
CA GLU A 238 23.75 7.87 16.62
C GLU A 238 23.92 9.02 17.63
N LYS A 239 24.13 10.25 17.13
CA LYS A 239 24.31 11.43 17.97
C LYS A 239 23.00 12.13 18.30
N TYR A 240 22.02 12.01 17.38
CA TYR A 240 20.73 12.69 17.47
C TYR A 240 19.62 11.64 17.38
N PRO A 241 19.14 11.08 18.51
CA PRO A 241 18.09 10.08 18.54
C PRO A 241 16.80 10.63 17.91
N PHE A 242 16.03 9.72 17.28
CA PHE A 242 14.76 10.03 16.67
C PHE A 242 13.62 9.50 17.55
N PHE A 243 12.70 10.36 17.89
CA PHE A 243 11.55 10.05 18.73
C PHE A 243 10.25 10.14 17.95
N VAL A 244 9.42 9.09 18.03
CA VAL A 244 8.03 9.13 17.60
C VAL A 244 7.14 9.18 18.83
N MET A 245 6.43 10.28 18.98
CA MET A 245 5.45 10.48 20.05
C MET A 245 4.09 9.98 19.58
N LEU A 246 3.57 8.98 20.26
CA LEU A 246 2.25 8.39 20.03
C LEU A 246 1.34 8.75 21.22
N ASN A 247 0.04 8.49 21.10
CA ASN A 247 -0.87 8.66 22.22
C ASN A 247 -0.55 7.67 23.35
N GLY A 248 0.11 8.14 24.42
CA GLY A 248 0.50 7.34 25.58
C GLY A 248 1.74 6.46 25.39
N MET A 249 2.46 6.56 24.25
CA MET A 249 3.69 5.81 24.01
C MET A 249 4.74 6.68 23.36
N LYS A 250 6.00 6.51 23.74
CA LYS A 250 7.16 7.13 23.09
C LYS A 250 8.04 6.03 22.48
N VAL A 251 8.43 6.21 21.24
CA VAL A 251 9.35 5.31 20.53
C VAL A 251 10.65 6.03 20.23
N GLU A 252 11.78 5.46 20.63
CA GLU A 252 13.13 5.98 20.42
C GLU A 252 13.92 5.06 19.49
N VAL A 253 14.59 5.65 18.48
CA VAL A 253 15.41 4.94 17.51
C VAL A 253 16.62 5.77 17.08
N LEU A 254 17.66 5.11 16.55
CA LEU A 254 18.88 5.78 16.04
C LEU A 254 19.03 5.64 14.51
N GLY A 255 18.26 4.73 13.88
CA GLY A 255 18.36 4.43 12.46
C GLY A 255 17.71 3.07 12.21
N THR A 256 16.42 3.04 12.02
CA THR A 256 15.55 1.87 12.22
C THR A 256 14.40 1.91 11.23
N SER A 257 14.01 0.75 10.75
CA SER A 257 12.79 0.57 9.92
C SER A 257 11.70 -0.11 10.74
N PHE A 258 10.57 0.55 10.94
CA PHE A 258 9.48 0.04 11.78
C PHE A 258 8.11 0.60 11.35
N ASN A 259 7.06 -0.12 11.75
CA ASN A 259 5.67 0.30 11.57
C ASN A 259 5.07 0.66 12.93
N VAL A 260 4.35 1.75 12.99
CA VAL A 260 3.48 2.10 14.11
C VAL A 260 2.03 2.07 13.67
N ASN A 261 1.15 1.53 14.50
CA ASN A 261 -0.29 1.62 14.35
C ASN A 261 -0.84 2.18 15.67
N SER A 262 -1.32 3.42 15.63
CA SER A 262 -1.81 4.16 16.80
C SER A 262 -3.01 5.02 16.45
N TYR A 263 -4.06 4.40 15.90
CA TYR A 263 -5.31 5.10 15.64
C TYR A 263 -6.02 5.43 16.94
N ALA A 264 -6.65 6.62 17.01
CA ALA A 264 -7.39 7.07 18.19
C ALA A 264 -8.65 6.23 18.46
N ASP A 265 -9.26 5.68 17.39
CA ASP A 265 -10.45 4.84 17.45
C ASP A 265 -10.15 3.35 17.70
N GLU A 266 -8.88 2.99 17.95
CA GLU A 266 -8.45 1.64 18.32
C GLU A 266 -7.99 1.58 19.79
N ASN A 267 -8.38 0.50 20.49
CA ASN A 267 -8.04 0.31 21.89
C ASN A 267 -6.57 -0.13 22.10
N TYR A 268 -5.78 -0.23 21.04
CA TYR A 268 -4.39 -0.63 21.12
C TYR A 268 -3.47 0.28 20.32
N THR A 269 -2.20 0.29 20.71
CA THR A 269 -1.10 0.83 19.91
C THR A 269 -0.11 -0.29 19.63
N GLU A 270 0.30 -0.45 18.37
CA GLU A 270 1.26 -1.47 17.96
C GLU A 270 2.53 -0.83 17.38
N VAL A 271 3.69 -1.35 17.76
CA VAL A 271 4.99 -1.00 17.17
C VAL A 271 5.63 -2.30 16.67
N THR A 272 5.86 -2.41 15.36
CA THR A 272 6.45 -3.60 14.73
C THR A 272 7.81 -3.25 14.15
N LEU A 273 8.86 -3.87 14.67
CA LEU A 273 10.23 -3.64 14.23
C LEU A 273 10.60 -4.55 13.05
N VAL A 274 11.05 -3.92 11.96
CA VAL A 274 11.53 -4.60 10.75
C VAL A 274 13.03 -4.75 10.76
N GLU A 275 13.77 -3.65 10.98
CA GLU A 275 15.23 -3.62 10.98
C GLU A 275 15.74 -2.58 11.99
N GLY A 276 16.86 -2.87 12.65
CA GLY A 276 17.50 -1.99 13.64
C GLY A 276 17.11 -2.32 15.06
N HIS A 277 16.89 -1.30 15.89
CA HIS A 277 16.52 -1.41 17.30
C HIS A 277 15.49 -0.33 17.66
N VAL A 278 14.53 -0.69 18.49
CA VAL A 278 13.51 0.23 19.04
C VAL A 278 13.52 0.13 20.55
N ALA A 279 13.59 1.27 21.23
CA ALA A 279 13.21 1.41 22.63
C ALA A 279 11.82 2.06 22.70
N ALA A 280 10.83 1.32 23.16
CA ALA A 280 9.47 1.80 23.34
C ALA A 280 9.17 2.06 24.82
N TYR A 281 8.59 3.21 25.12
CA TYR A 281 8.25 3.63 26.47
C TYR A 281 6.72 3.72 26.58
N VAL A 282 6.15 2.94 27.47
CA VAL A 282 4.74 2.99 27.87
C VAL A 282 4.70 3.31 29.35
N ASP A 283 4.11 4.43 29.72
CA ASP A 283 4.25 5.01 31.05
C ASP A 283 5.75 5.15 31.43
N ASP A 284 6.17 4.64 32.58
CA ASP A 284 7.56 4.67 33.05
C ASP A 284 8.36 3.41 32.67
N LYS A 285 7.79 2.50 31.85
CA LYS A 285 8.42 1.22 31.50
C LYS A 285 9.05 1.27 30.11
N ASN A 286 10.28 0.77 30.00
CA ASN A 286 10.98 0.61 28.72
C ASN A 286 10.86 -0.83 28.21
N TYR A 287 10.64 -0.97 26.91
CA TYR A 287 10.54 -2.22 26.17
C TYR A 287 11.46 -2.18 24.96
N ASP A 288 12.51 -3.00 24.99
CA ASP A 288 13.44 -3.12 23.88
C ASP A 288 12.95 -4.13 22.85
N LEU A 289 12.86 -3.70 21.60
CA LEU A 289 12.46 -4.55 20.48
C LEU A 289 13.67 -4.86 19.60
N LEU A 290 13.78 -6.13 19.23
CA LEU A 290 14.67 -6.65 18.21
C LEU A 290 13.89 -6.90 16.90
N PRO A 291 14.55 -7.07 15.74
CA PRO A 291 13.87 -7.37 14.48
C PRO A 291 12.90 -8.54 14.59
N SER A 292 11.75 -8.42 13.92
CA SER A 292 10.62 -9.34 13.97
C SER A 292 9.86 -9.39 15.30
N ARG A 293 10.10 -8.42 16.20
CA ARG A 293 9.28 -8.26 17.40
C ARG A 293 8.24 -7.17 17.19
N GLN A 294 7.07 -7.39 17.80
CA GLN A 294 5.99 -6.42 17.89
C GLN A 294 5.65 -6.20 19.35
N LEU A 295 5.56 -4.93 19.74
CA LEU A 295 4.92 -4.51 20.97
C LEU A 295 3.46 -4.15 20.64
N ARG A 296 2.51 -4.69 21.42
CA ARG A 296 1.10 -4.28 21.40
C ARG A 296 0.73 -3.82 22.81
N TRP A 297 0.34 -2.58 22.93
CA TRP A 297 -0.19 -2.00 24.14
C TRP A 297 -1.70 -1.87 24.05
N ASP A 298 -2.40 -2.59 24.92
CA ASP A 298 -3.83 -2.49 25.11
C ASP A 298 -4.10 -1.33 26.09
N LYS A 299 -4.72 -0.26 25.57
CA LYS A 299 -4.97 1.00 26.31
C LYS A 299 -6.06 0.83 27.37
N GLU A 300 -7.02 -0.06 27.15
CA GLU A 300 -8.15 -0.30 28.05
C GLU A 300 -7.72 -1.13 29.28
N ASN A 301 -6.89 -2.15 29.04
CA ASN A 301 -6.42 -3.05 30.08
C ASN A 301 -5.03 -2.67 30.62
N GLU A 302 -4.40 -1.60 30.12
CA GLU A 302 -3.03 -1.17 30.45
C GLU A 302 -2.00 -2.30 30.33
N PHE A 303 -2.23 -3.23 29.39
CA PHE A 303 -1.44 -4.42 29.21
C PHE A 303 -0.53 -4.33 27.99
N VAL A 304 0.76 -4.66 28.17
CA VAL A 304 1.75 -4.70 27.10
C VAL A 304 2.12 -6.13 26.78
N ASP A 305 1.93 -6.53 25.52
CA ASP A 305 2.39 -7.80 24.96
C ASP A 305 3.55 -7.57 23.96
N VAL A 306 4.63 -8.33 24.13
CA VAL A 306 5.79 -8.28 23.20
C VAL A 306 6.01 -9.67 22.61
N ARG A 307 5.70 -9.83 21.34
CA ARG A 307 5.70 -11.12 20.65
C ARG A 307 6.53 -11.11 19.36
N THR A 308 6.92 -12.31 18.91
CA THR A 308 7.53 -12.50 17.58
C THR A 308 6.44 -12.58 16.51
N VAL A 309 6.61 -11.82 15.43
CA VAL A 309 5.63 -11.74 14.33
C VAL A 309 6.28 -11.87 12.96
N ASN A 310 5.49 -12.20 11.95
CA ASN A 310 5.91 -12.04 10.57
C ASN A 310 5.68 -10.58 10.16
N VAL A 311 6.74 -9.80 10.12
CA VAL A 311 6.69 -8.35 9.81
C VAL A 311 5.99 -8.04 8.47
N ASN A 312 6.07 -8.95 7.50
CA ASN A 312 5.43 -8.74 6.20
C ASN A 312 3.90 -8.57 6.30
N TYR A 313 3.27 -9.08 7.34
CA TYR A 313 1.82 -8.91 7.54
C TYR A 313 1.47 -7.47 7.94
N TYR A 314 2.37 -6.83 8.69
CA TYR A 314 2.17 -5.49 9.25
C TYR A 314 2.65 -4.35 8.35
N ILE A 315 3.42 -4.67 7.31
CA ILE A 315 3.91 -3.68 6.33
C ILE A 315 3.37 -3.91 4.92
N ALA A 316 2.48 -4.91 4.72
CA ALA A 316 1.89 -5.25 3.43
C ALA A 316 1.05 -4.09 2.86
N TRP A 317 0.48 -3.26 3.73
CA TRP A 317 -0.34 -2.10 3.36
C TRP A 317 0.43 -1.08 2.49
N LYS A 318 1.75 -0.95 2.64
CA LYS A 318 2.63 -0.16 1.77
C LYS A 318 2.58 -0.60 0.29
N LYS A 319 2.10 -1.83 0.04
CA LYS A 319 1.92 -2.41 -1.30
C LYS A 319 0.45 -2.58 -1.65
N GLY A 320 -0.42 -1.86 -0.95
CA GLY A 320 -1.87 -1.95 -1.16
C GLY A 320 -2.50 -3.28 -0.72
N GLN A 321 -1.87 -4.03 0.20
CA GLN A 321 -2.39 -5.29 0.72
C GLN A 321 -2.52 -5.23 2.24
N TYR A 322 -3.59 -5.75 2.79
CA TYR A 322 -3.73 -5.95 4.23
C TYR A 322 -3.89 -7.44 4.53
N VAL A 323 -3.02 -7.96 5.41
CA VAL A 323 -2.98 -9.39 5.77
C VAL A 323 -3.53 -9.57 7.18
N PHE A 324 -4.67 -10.21 7.28
CA PHE A 324 -5.29 -10.56 8.54
C PHE A 324 -5.02 -12.02 8.87
N LYS A 325 -4.60 -12.29 10.10
CA LYS A 325 -4.43 -13.64 10.62
C LYS A 325 -5.06 -13.75 12.00
N GLY A 326 -6.24 -14.35 12.04
CA GLY A 326 -6.99 -14.55 13.29
C GLY A 326 -7.42 -13.24 13.96
N ARG A 327 -7.77 -12.20 13.16
CA ARG A 327 -8.27 -10.92 13.67
C ARG A 327 -9.79 -10.96 13.82
N SER A 328 -10.33 -10.24 14.81
CA SER A 328 -11.77 -10.05 14.90
C SER A 328 -12.30 -9.30 13.68
N LEU A 329 -13.53 -9.55 13.30
CA LEU A 329 -14.15 -8.83 12.18
C LEU A 329 -14.30 -7.33 12.50
N GLU A 330 -14.37 -6.95 13.78
CA GLU A 330 -14.33 -5.56 14.23
C GLU A 330 -12.99 -4.88 13.87
N GLU A 331 -11.84 -5.55 14.13
CA GLU A 331 -10.52 -5.04 13.73
C GLU A 331 -10.41 -4.93 12.20
N VAL A 332 -10.95 -5.91 11.47
CA VAL A 332 -10.99 -5.90 9.99
C VAL A 332 -11.85 -4.75 9.48
N ALA A 333 -13.01 -4.53 10.08
CA ALA A 333 -13.95 -3.47 9.72
C ALA A 333 -13.30 -2.09 9.77
N LYS A 334 -12.53 -1.78 10.81
CA LYS A 334 -11.82 -0.49 10.94
C LYS A 334 -10.87 -0.22 9.77
N VAL A 335 -10.16 -1.24 9.29
CA VAL A 335 -9.29 -1.12 8.11
C VAL A 335 -10.11 -0.87 6.84
N LEU A 336 -11.22 -1.61 6.67
CA LEU A 336 -12.10 -1.46 5.51
C LEU A 336 -12.75 -0.07 5.47
N GLU A 337 -13.21 0.44 6.61
CA GLU A 337 -13.79 1.78 6.75
C GLU A 337 -12.79 2.85 6.31
N ARG A 338 -11.49 2.70 6.66
CA ARG A 338 -10.44 3.62 6.26
C ARG A 338 -10.09 3.49 4.77
N TRP A 339 -10.06 2.26 4.24
CA TRP A 339 -9.62 2.01 2.88
C TRP A 339 -10.70 2.22 1.81
N TYR A 340 -11.98 2.02 2.17
CA TYR A 340 -13.10 2.11 1.23
C TYR A 340 -14.06 3.26 1.52
N ASP A 341 -13.82 3.99 2.63
CA ASP A 341 -14.68 5.08 3.11
C ASP A 341 -16.14 4.63 3.29
N VAL A 342 -16.31 3.46 3.88
CA VAL A 342 -17.59 2.84 4.21
C VAL A 342 -17.80 2.85 5.72
N GLU A 343 -19.05 2.68 6.16
CA GLU A 343 -19.41 2.45 7.56
C GLU A 343 -19.85 0.99 7.75
N ILE A 344 -19.29 0.29 8.74
CA ILE A 344 -19.64 -1.10 9.04
C ILE A 344 -20.38 -1.19 10.37
N VAL A 345 -21.64 -1.58 10.30
CA VAL A 345 -22.54 -1.66 11.45
C VAL A 345 -22.76 -3.12 11.83
N PHE A 346 -22.33 -3.49 13.02
CA PHE A 346 -22.57 -4.82 13.56
C PHE A 346 -23.91 -4.87 14.28
N GLU A 347 -24.79 -5.80 13.88
CA GLU A 347 -26.09 -6.01 14.50
C GLU A 347 -26.04 -7.00 15.70
N SER A 348 -24.88 -7.64 15.94
CA SER A 348 -24.67 -8.53 17.08
C SER A 348 -23.21 -8.54 17.55
N GLU A 349 -22.97 -8.76 18.84
CA GLU A 349 -21.60 -8.92 19.37
C GLU A 349 -20.89 -10.14 18.76
N LYS A 350 -21.61 -11.22 18.50
CA LYS A 350 -21.07 -12.41 17.85
C LYS A 350 -20.47 -12.12 16.47
N SER A 351 -21.06 -11.19 15.70
CA SER A 351 -20.53 -10.80 14.40
C SER A 351 -19.27 -9.94 14.53
N LYS A 352 -19.11 -9.12 15.57
CA LYS A 352 -17.87 -8.40 15.86
C LYS A 352 -16.71 -9.32 16.17
N GLU A 353 -16.96 -10.33 17.02
CA GLU A 353 -15.96 -11.29 17.49
C GLU A 353 -15.61 -12.36 16.43
N ALA A 354 -16.35 -12.43 15.32
CA ALA A 354 -16.09 -13.40 14.26
C ALA A 354 -14.65 -13.28 13.76
N VAL A 355 -13.92 -14.41 13.72
CA VAL A 355 -12.50 -14.43 13.36
C VAL A 355 -12.33 -14.45 11.85
N TYR A 356 -11.53 -13.52 11.34
CA TYR A 356 -11.17 -13.42 9.93
C TYR A 356 -9.68 -13.74 9.72
N THR A 357 -9.41 -14.50 8.67
CA THR A 357 -8.06 -14.76 8.15
C THR A 357 -8.09 -14.63 6.64
N GLY A 358 -7.30 -13.74 6.08
CA GLY A 358 -7.26 -13.49 4.64
C GLY A 358 -6.40 -12.30 4.26
N VAL A 359 -6.37 -12.03 2.96
CA VAL A 359 -5.71 -10.86 2.38
C VAL A 359 -6.75 -10.02 1.67
N ILE A 360 -6.70 -8.71 1.91
CA ILE A 360 -7.53 -7.72 1.22
C ILE A 360 -6.59 -6.85 0.39
N ASN A 361 -6.91 -6.66 -0.89
CA ASN A 361 -6.19 -5.77 -1.77
C ASN A 361 -6.94 -4.44 -1.88
N LYS A 362 -6.26 -3.34 -1.70
CA LYS A 362 -6.84 -1.98 -1.75
C LYS A 362 -7.50 -1.65 -3.10
N GLU A 363 -6.95 -2.23 -4.19
CA GLU A 363 -7.50 -2.05 -5.54
C GLU A 363 -8.74 -2.90 -5.81
N GLU A 364 -9.06 -3.84 -4.91
CA GLU A 364 -10.22 -4.70 -5.06
C GLU A 364 -11.50 -3.93 -4.71
N ASN A 365 -12.57 -4.15 -5.48
CA ASN A 365 -13.86 -3.54 -5.16
C ASN A 365 -14.38 -4.07 -3.81
N PHE A 366 -14.91 -3.18 -2.97
CA PHE A 366 -15.50 -3.52 -1.67
C PHE A 366 -16.60 -4.58 -1.78
N ASP A 367 -17.41 -4.55 -2.83
CA ASP A 367 -18.44 -5.57 -3.09
C ASP A 367 -17.85 -6.99 -3.22
N ALA A 368 -16.65 -7.13 -3.76
CA ALA A 368 -15.99 -8.43 -3.85
C ALA A 368 -15.57 -8.95 -2.48
N PHE A 369 -15.16 -8.08 -1.57
CA PHE A 369 -14.93 -8.44 -0.16
C PHE A 369 -16.24 -8.90 0.51
N VAL A 370 -17.31 -8.14 0.36
CA VAL A 370 -18.64 -8.47 0.94
C VAL A 370 -19.14 -9.82 0.42
N LEU A 371 -18.98 -10.08 -0.88
CA LEU A 371 -19.34 -11.37 -1.47
C LEU A 371 -18.54 -12.53 -0.85
N ARG A 372 -17.22 -12.38 -0.73
CA ARG A 372 -16.36 -13.39 -0.08
C ARG A 372 -16.77 -13.63 1.38
N LEU A 373 -17.06 -12.55 2.12
CA LEU A 373 -17.49 -12.67 3.52
C LEU A 373 -18.78 -13.49 3.63
N ARG A 374 -19.76 -13.26 2.75
CA ARG A 374 -21.00 -14.05 2.67
C ARG A 374 -20.79 -15.51 2.31
N GLU A 375 -19.85 -15.77 1.38
CA GLU A 375 -19.59 -17.13 0.89
C GLU A 375 -18.75 -17.97 1.87
N THR A 376 -17.87 -17.32 2.65
CA THR A 376 -16.90 -18.00 3.52
C THR A 376 -17.31 -18.04 4.99
N SER A 377 -18.34 -17.30 5.37
CA SER A 377 -18.83 -17.24 6.75
C SER A 377 -20.34 -17.53 6.82
N SER A 378 -20.84 -17.73 8.04
CA SER A 378 -22.28 -17.82 8.31
C SER A 378 -22.94 -16.45 8.53
N LEU A 379 -22.21 -15.36 8.30
CA LEU A 379 -22.67 -14.00 8.54
C LEU A 379 -23.61 -13.52 7.43
N SER A 380 -24.66 -12.86 7.84
CA SER A 380 -25.55 -12.14 6.94
C SER A 380 -25.05 -10.71 6.74
N CYS A 381 -24.83 -10.33 5.51
CA CYS A 381 -24.34 -8.99 5.14
C CYS A 381 -25.35 -8.27 4.25
N ARG A 382 -25.63 -6.99 4.51
CA ARG A 382 -26.56 -6.16 3.74
C ARG A 382 -25.97 -4.78 3.52
N MET A 383 -25.88 -4.36 2.26
CA MET A 383 -25.43 -3.01 1.90
C MET A 383 -26.64 -2.08 1.79
N GLU A 384 -26.53 -0.89 2.40
CA GLU A 384 -27.46 0.23 2.24
C GLU A 384 -26.65 1.51 2.05
N SER A 385 -26.67 2.04 0.86
CA SER A 385 -25.82 3.18 0.48
C SER A 385 -24.34 2.89 0.79
N ASN A 386 -23.72 3.65 1.73
CA ASN A 386 -22.33 3.48 2.13
C ASN A 386 -22.17 2.69 3.46
N ARG A 387 -23.21 1.96 3.89
CA ARG A 387 -23.23 1.20 5.14
C ARG A 387 -23.34 -0.29 4.87
N LEU A 388 -22.45 -1.07 5.47
CA LEU A 388 -22.52 -2.51 5.51
C LEU A 388 -23.05 -2.97 6.88
N TYR A 389 -24.23 -3.57 6.91
CA TYR A 389 -24.78 -4.22 8.10
C TYR A 389 -24.34 -5.67 8.15
N VAL A 390 -23.80 -6.11 9.28
CA VAL A 390 -23.28 -7.46 9.51
C VAL A 390 -23.97 -8.08 10.73
N LYS A 391 -24.57 -9.28 10.53
CA LYS A 391 -25.32 -10.00 11.56
C LYS A 391 -24.82 -11.42 11.73
#